data_849d5301dc217ff77f7dc17e326e16a8
#
_entry.id   849d5301dc217ff77f7dc17e326e16a8
#
_cell.length_a   1.000
_cell.length_b   1.000
_cell.length_c   1.000
_cell.angle_alpha   90.00
_cell.angle_beta   90.00
_cell.angle_gamma   90.00
#
_symmetry.space_group_name_H-M   'P 1'
#
loop_
_entity.id
_entity.type
_entity.pdbx_description
1 polymer ?
#
loop_
_entity_poly.entity_id
_entity_poly.type
_entity_poly.pdbx_seq_one_letter_code
_entity_poly.pdbx_strand_id
1 'polypeptide(L)'
;MPASLKKPVVIFCSILLLCSCASKYQENYSNNIEPSTKVTTPEQQPESPPGGPADANDAVAAKGPLKIGIHEAILLAMENNQSLIVERMNPEIQRTFEQEELAVFDSALSSEASSRRSVGDRLSRAGFSTESQIVDSLAGSISLAKLFPSGTALDIGAGTSYTDSSLYSDTFTSNRLGLTVTQALLRGMDVRANMARVNQARFDTLISEYELRGFTEIVLEQVESKFWDYALAQRQIEIYTDSLKLAEKQMTEAEERIIIGDLAETELAAAQAEVALGHENLINARSALAKERLDLLRLLNPSGGIDWNRDVTLQYDTTLPDFRLDDVEQHVQVALRTRPDLNQARLQIKRGDLEVVRTKNGLLPKLDTFISFGKSGYANTFDRALNNMDEGSYDVAWGLAFEGSPMNRSARARYARAVAGKQQFQKALENLSQLIQVDVRSAYIEVARAREQISATAATRNFQEEKLRAETEKFRVGKSTSLLVGQAQRDFVASQIAEIQAVANYLKALVTLYRLEGSLLQRRGLAAPGAEPITLNERE
;
A
#
# COMPACT_ATOMS: atom_id res chain seq x y z
N MET A 1 4.08 -2.53 73.37
CA MET A 1 5.08 -3.33 72.62
C MET A 1 4.63 -3.37 71.19
N PRO A 2 5.36 -2.75 70.24
CA PRO A 2 5.00 -2.77 68.84
C PRO A 2 5.86 -3.81 68.10
N ALA A 3 5.22 -4.81 67.56
CA ALA A 3 5.93 -5.76 66.68
C ALA A 3 5.12 -6.00 65.39
N SER A 4 5.85 -5.88 64.30
CA SER A 4 5.60 -6.40 62.95
C SER A 4 4.75 -5.60 61.95
N LEU A 5 5.20 -4.40 61.60
CA LEU A 5 4.75 -3.70 60.37
C LEU A 5 5.71 -3.90 59.17
N LYS A 6 6.62 -4.87 59.22
CA LYS A 6 7.67 -5.05 58.18
C LYS A 6 7.36 -6.05 57.06
N LYS A 7 6.26 -6.83 57.16
CA LYS A 7 5.98 -7.87 56.16
C LYS A 7 5.19 -7.41 54.91
N PRO A 8 4.29 -6.41 54.93
CA PRO A 8 3.57 -6.02 53.71
C PRO A 8 4.43 -5.20 52.71
N VAL A 9 5.49 -4.53 53.17
CA VAL A 9 6.35 -3.69 52.30
C VAL A 9 7.21 -4.51 51.36
N VAL A 10 7.64 -5.71 51.78
CA VAL A 10 8.50 -6.59 50.92
C VAL A 10 7.72 -7.19 49.74
N ILE A 11 6.43 -7.49 49.93
CA ILE A 11 5.58 -8.01 48.84
C ILE A 11 5.28 -6.90 47.82
N PHE A 12 5.17 -5.64 48.24
CA PHE A 12 4.92 -4.51 47.36
C PHE A 12 6.13 -4.20 46.45
N CYS A 13 7.38 -4.33 46.95
CA CYS A 13 8.59 -4.16 46.15
C CYS A 13 8.79 -5.27 45.09
N SER A 14 8.34 -6.49 45.34
CA SER A 14 8.48 -7.61 44.39
C SER A 14 7.52 -7.47 43.20
N ILE A 15 6.36 -6.84 43.38
CA ILE A 15 5.38 -6.58 42.30
C ILE A 15 5.85 -5.44 41.40
N LEU A 16 6.51 -4.40 41.93
CA LEU A 16 7.11 -3.31 41.17
C LEU A 16 8.29 -3.77 40.28
N LEU A 17 9.03 -4.80 40.71
CA LEU A 17 10.12 -5.39 39.95
C LEU A 17 9.63 -6.21 38.74
N LEU A 18 8.43 -6.82 38.82
CA LEU A 18 7.82 -7.51 37.68
C LEU A 18 7.30 -6.53 36.61
N CYS A 19 6.82 -5.35 36.98
CA CYS A 19 6.47 -4.29 36.03
C CYS A 19 7.70 -3.72 35.27
N SER A 20 8.86 -3.66 35.90
CA SER A 20 10.11 -3.21 35.26
C SER A 20 10.64 -4.17 34.20
N CYS A 21 10.38 -5.49 34.33
CA CYS A 21 10.75 -6.47 33.32
C CYS A 21 9.84 -6.39 32.07
N ALA A 22 8.56 -6.02 32.22
CA ALA A 22 7.66 -5.88 31.09
C ALA A 22 8.01 -4.67 30.20
N SER A 23 8.48 -3.58 30.79
CA SER A 23 8.94 -2.38 30.07
C SER A 23 10.18 -2.68 29.20
N LYS A 24 11.14 -3.44 29.71
CA LYS A 24 12.34 -3.86 28.94
C LYS A 24 12.02 -4.85 27.82
N TYR A 25 10.99 -5.66 27.98
CA TYR A 25 10.56 -6.59 26.94
C TYR A 25 9.88 -5.86 25.76
N GLN A 26 9.16 -4.78 26.05
CA GLN A 26 8.52 -3.95 25.04
C GLN A 26 9.57 -3.18 24.20
N GLU A 27 10.63 -2.69 24.82
CA GLU A 27 11.77 -2.05 24.13
C GLU A 27 12.55 -3.02 23.23
N ASN A 28 12.78 -4.26 23.67
CA ASN A 28 13.52 -5.26 22.89
C ASN A 28 12.69 -5.82 21.71
N TYR A 29 11.37 -5.80 21.79
CA TYR A 29 10.51 -6.26 20.68
C TYR A 29 10.28 -5.17 19.63
N SER A 30 10.26 -3.90 20.02
CA SER A 30 10.19 -2.76 19.09
C SER A 30 11.50 -2.52 18.36
N ASN A 31 12.64 -2.84 18.97
CA ASN A 31 13.97 -2.65 18.35
C ASN A 31 14.33 -3.71 17.28
N ASN A 32 13.59 -4.81 17.21
CA ASN A 32 13.79 -5.84 16.17
C ASN A 32 12.91 -5.65 14.92
N ILE A 33 12.03 -4.65 14.93
CA ILE A 33 11.25 -4.23 13.76
C ILE A 33 11.33 -2.70 13.69
N GLU A 34 12.55 -2.17 13.48
CA GLU A 34 12.66 -0.76 13.10
C GLU A 34 12.08 -0.60 11.70
N PRO A 35 11.10 0.30 11.50
CA PRO A 35 10.78 0.74 10.16
C PRO A 35 12.00 1.50 9.66
N SER A 36 12.62 0.99 8.60
CA SER A 36 13.68 1.68 7.86
C SER A 36 13.10 2.93 7.20
N THR A 37 12.88 3.97 7.98
CA THR A 37 12.57 5.32 7.51
C THR A 37 13.40 6.34 8.25
N LYS A 38 14.72 6.17 8.19
CA LYS A 38 15.63 7.31 8.21
C LYS A 38 16.12 7.51 6.79
N VAL A 39 15.49 8.42 6.08
CA VAL A 39 16.11 9.11 4.95
C VAL A 39 17.33 9.82 5.55
N THR A 40 18.48 9.16 5.53
CA THR A 40 19.75 9.82 5.75
C THR A 40 20.06 10.60 4.50
N THR A 41 19.74 11.88 4.55
CA THR A 41 20.35 12.89 3.69
C THR A 41 21.86 12.81 3.91
N PRO A 42 22.70 12.68 2.88
CA PRO A 42 24.14 12.81 3.05
C PRO A 42 24.43 14.24 3.49
N GLU A 43 25.00 14.37 4.68
CA GLU A 43 25.51 15.62 5.23
C GLU A 43 26.72 16.05 4.39
N GLN A 44 26.48 16.91 3.40
CA GLN A 44 27.51 17.65 2.71
C GLN A 44 27.86 18.89 3.55
N GLN A 45 29.13 18.99 3.93
CA GLN A 45 29.73 20.17 4.54
C GLN A 45 29.50 21.44 3.71
N PRO A 46 29.38 22.59 4.33
CA PRO A 46 29.02 23.83 3.65
C PRO A 46 30.27 24.48 3.02
N GLU A 47 30.33 24.57 1.71
CA GLU A 47 31.05 25.63 1.04
C GLU A 47 30.04 26.71 0.60
N SER A 48 30.21 27.92 1.11
CA SER A 48 29.38 29.09 0.85
C SER A 48 29.84 29.89 -0.37
N PRO A 49 29.07 30.90 -0.81
CA PRO A 49 28.37 31.00 -2.08
C PRO A 49 29.00 32.05 -3.02
N PRO A 50 28.41 32.31 -4.19
CA PRO A 50 27.35 33.28 -4.31
C PRO A 50 26.31 33.00 -5.41
N GLY A 51 25.08 33.26 -5.10
CA GLY A 51 23.94 33.27 -6.02
C GLY A 51 22.70 32.83 -5.25
N GLY A 52 21.77 33.77 -5.04
CA GLY A 52 20.54 33.56 -4.27
C GLY A 52 19.71 32.38 -4.78
N PRO A 53 18.80 31.83 -3.96
CA PRO A 53 17.95 30.74 -4.34
C PRO A 53 17.01 31.20 -5.45
N ALA A 54 17.19 30.64 -6.62
CA ALA A 54 16.14 30.66 -7.62
C ALA A 54 14.97 29.91 -7.02
N ASP A 55 13.88 30.61 -6.79
CA ASP A 55 12.64 30.03 -6.27
C ASP A 55 12.24 28.84 -7.14
N ALA A 56 12.20 27.66 -6.57
CA ALA A 56 11.72 26.42 -7.19
C ALA A 56 10.25 26.55 -7.66
N ASN A 57 9.57 27.63 -7.31
CA ASN A 57 8.22 27.96 -7.77
C ASN A 57 8.14 28.66 -9.13
N ASP A 58 9.25 29.14 -9.70
CA ASP A 58 9.23 29.83 -11.01
C ASP A 58 9.36 28.88 -12.23
N ALA A 59 9.61 27.59 -12.03
CA ALA A 59 9.61 26.59 -13.12
C ALA A 59 8.20 26.23 -13.64
N VAL A 60 7.14 26.75 -13.05
CA VAL A 60 5.75 26.27 -13.18
C VAL A 60 4.91 27.00 -14.24
N ALA A 61 5.38 28.06 -14.82
CA ALA A 61 4.61 28.84 -15.79
C ALA A 61 5.24 28.94 -17.18
N ALA A 62 5.99 27.96 -17.66
CA ALA A 62 6.45 27.92 -19.03
C ALA A 62 5.25 27.65 -19.97
N LYS A 63 4.62 28.72 -20.47
CA LYS A 63 3.67 28.71 -21.59
C LYS A 63 4.40 28.29 -22.88
N GLY A 64 4.71 27.00 -23.01
CA GLY A 64 5.41 26.48 -24.20
C GLY A 64 5.27 24.97 -24.30
N PRO A 65 5.70 24.35 -25.40
CA PRO A 65 5.67 22.90 -25.56
C PRO A 65 6.46 22.23 -24.44
N LEU A 66 5.89 21.17 -23.88
CA LEU A 66 6.52 20.35 -22.84
C LEU A 66 7.61 19.50 -23.50
N LYS A 67 8.87 19.85 -23.28
CA LYS A 67 10.01 19.05 -23.76
C LYS A 67 10.40 18.06 -22.69
N ILE A 68 10.28 16.78 -22.97
CA ILE A 68 10.53 15.71 -21.98
C ILE A 68 11.28 14.54 -22.60
N GLY A 69 12.30 14.07 -21.88
CA GLY A 69 12.90 12.76 -22.05
C GLY A 69 12.16 11.69 -21.24
N ILE A 70 12.50 10.42 -21.46
CA ILE A 70 11.87 9.31 -20.74
C ILE A 70 12.11 9.40 -19.21
N HIS A 71 13.32 9.80 -18.80
CA HIS A 71 13.66 9.96 -17.37
C HIS A 71 12.85 11.09 -16.71
N GLU A 72 12.72 12.21 -17.40
CA GLU A 72 11.93 13.36 -16.94
C GLU A 72 10.44 13.02 -16.87
N ALA A 73 9.92 12.27 -17.84
CA ALA A 73 8.54 11.78 -17.84
C ALA A 73 8.27 10.89 -16.62
N ILE A 74 9.21 10.00 -16.29
CA ILE A 74 9.13 9.14 -15.10
C ILE A 74 9.10 9.99 -13.83
N LEU A 75 10.03 10.94 -13.66
CA LEU A 75 10.09 11.79 -12.47
C LEU A 75 8.81 12.62 -12.29
N LEU A 76 8.33 13.26 -13.36
CA LEU A 76 7.09 14.02 -13.35
C LEU A 76 5.89 13.15 -12.93
N ALA A 77 5.79 11.95 -13.49
CA ALA A 77 4.70 11.03 -13.12
C ALA A 77 4.82 10.57 -11.66
N MET A 78 6.03 10.26 -11.20
CA MET A 78 6.25 9.85 -9.81
C MET A 78 5.88 10.94 -8.80
N GLU A 79 6.05 12.21 -9.15
CA GLU A 79 5.70 13.33 -8.28
C GLU A 79 4.22 13.69 -8.35
N ASN A 80 3.63 13.69 -9.54
CA ASN A 80 2.37 14.37 -9.79
C ASN A 80 1.21 13.43 -10.16
N ASN A 81 1.44 12.14 -10.39
CA ASN A 81 0.38 11.21 -10.77
C ASN A 81 -0.66 11.05 -9.66
N GLN A 82 -1.91 11.45 -9.93
CA GLN A 82 -2.98 11.47 -8.94
C GLN A 82 -3.28 10.07 -8.37
N SER A 83 -3.22 9.03 -9.20
CA SER A 83 -3.46 7.66 -8.73
C SER A 83 -2.37 7.20 -7.76
N LEU A 84 -1.12 7.60 -8.02
CA LEU A 84 0.00 7.29 -7.13
C LEU A 84 -0.07 8.09 -5.82
N ILE A 85 -0.51 9.35 -5.88
CA ILE A 85 -0.72 10.19 -4.67
C ILE A 85 -1.78 9.55 -3.77
N VAL A 86 -2.89 9.07 -4.34
CA VAL A 86 -3.94 8.36 -3.59
C VAL A 86 -3.38 7.09 -2.96
N GLU A 87 -2.63 6.28 -3.72
CA GLU A 87 -2.09 5.01 -3.23
C GLU A 87 -1.05 5.20 -2.12
N ARG A 88 -0.28 6.30 -2.15
CA ARG A 88 0.67 6.66 -1.09
C ARG A 88 0.03 6.89 0.28
N MET A 89 -1.27 7.18 0.34
CA MET A 89 -2.00 7.37 1.60
C MET A 89 -2.30 6.03 2.29
N ASN A 90 -2.35 4.91 1.56
CA ASN A 90 -2.73 3.60 2.11
C ASN A 90 -1.80 3.11 3.24
N PRO A 91 -0.47 3.16 3.14
CA PRO A 91 0.41 2.78 4.24
C PRO A 91 0.24 3.65 5.49
N GLU A 92 -0.05 4.95 5.32
CA GLU A 92 -0.32 5.85 6.45
C GLU A 92 -1.65 5.51 7.14
N ILE A 93 -2.68 5.20 6.36
CA ILE A 93 -3.97 4.73 6.87
C ILE A 93 -3.78 3.41 7.63
N GLN A 94 -3.05 2.44 7.07
CA GLN A 94 -2.79 1.16 7.74
C GLN A 94 -2.01 1.35 9.05
N ARG A 95 -1.10 2.31 9.13
CA ARG A 95 -0.35 2.64 10.36
C ARG A 95 -1.26 3.16 11.48
N THR A 96 -2.39 3.79 11.16
CA THR A 96 -3.35 4.21 12.20
C THR A 96 -4.04 3.01 12.86
N PHE A 97 -4.26 1.90 12.15
CA PHE A 97 -4.77 0.68 12.76
C PHE A 97 -3.78 0.04 13.74
N GLU A 98 -2.46 0.16 13.50
CA GLU A 98 -1.47 -0.26 14.49
C GLU A 98 -1.61 0.53 15.79
N GLN A 99 -1.80 1.85 15.68
CA GLN A 99 -2.02 2.72 16.86
C GLN A 99 -3.33 2.37 17.57
N GLU A 100 -4.39 2.08 16.83
CA GLU A 100 -5.68 1.64 17.38
C GLU A 100 -5.54 0.33 18.18
N GLU A 101 -4.85 -0.67 17.63
CA GLU A 101 -4.63 -1.95 18.34
C GLU A 101 -3.67 -1.79 19.53
N LEU A 102 -2.72 -0.87 19.50
CA LEU A 102 -1.86 -0.52 20.65
C LEU A 102 -2.65 0.15 21.76
N ALA A 103 -3.68 0.93 21.42
CA ALA A 103 -4.50 1.66 22.40
C ALA A 103 -5.24 0.75 23.40
N VAL A 104 -5.35 -0.56 23.13
CA VAL A 104 -5.84 -1.56 24.09
C VAL A 104 -5.00 -1.57 25.39
N PHE A 105 -3.72 -1.16 25.29
CA PHE A 105 -2.80 -1.09 26.42
C PHE A 105 -2.69 0.33 27.02
N ASP A 106 -3.44 1.29 26.52
CA ASP A 106 -3.50 2.64 27.08
C ASP A 106 -4.23 2.65 28.41
N SER A 107 -3.99 3.70 29.20
CA SER A 107 -4.68 3.92 30.45
C SER A 107 -6.07 4.50 30.18
N ALA A 108 -7.12 3.81 30.61
CA ALA A 108 -8.49 4.26 30.50
C ALA A 108 -8.94 4.93 31.80
N LEU A 109 -9.32 6.20 31.75
CA LEU A 109 -9.93 6.93 32.84
C LEU A 109 -11.45 6.87 32.66
N SER A 110 -12.14 6.37 33.68
CA SER A 110 -13.60 6.36 33.73
C SER A 110 -14.12 7.10 34.98
N SER A 111 -15.23 7.79 34.85
CA SER A 111 -15.94 8.37 35.98
C SER A 111 -17.43 8.07 35.86
N GLU A 112 -18.04 7.78 36.98
CA GLU A 112 -19.47 7.48 37.08
C GLU A 112 -20.08 8.28 38.23
N ALA A 113 -21.24 8.86 37.99
CA ALA A 113 -22.06 9.49 39.03
C ALA A 113 -23.48 8.95 38.90
N SER A 114 -24.03 8.46 40.02
CA SER A 114 -25.35 7.87 40.02
C SER A 114 -26.15 8.33 41.27
N SER A 115 -27.43 8.56 41.04
CA SER A 115 -28.40 8.82 42.10
C SER A 115 -29.49 7.75 42.04
N ARG A 116 -29.79 7.14 43.17
CA ARG A 116 -30.79 6.07 43.26
C ARG A 116 -31.72 6.35 44.43
N ARG A 117 -33.02 6.24 44.18
CA ARG A 117 -34.05 6.16 45.22
C ARG A 117 -34.67 4.77 45.18
N SER A 118 -34.65 4.09 46.32
CA SER A 118 -35.27 2.77 46.50
C SER A 118 -36.32 2.86 47.57
N VAL A 119 -37.51 2.36 47.26
CA VAL A 119 -38.62 2.21 48.20
C VAL A 119 -38.98 0.74 48.25
N GLY A 120 -38.95 0.14 49.41
CA GLY A 120 -39.26 -1.28 49.57
C GLY A 120 -39.60 -1.61 51.00
N ASP A 121 -40.24 -2.76 51.21
CA ASP A 121 -40.53 -3.26 52.52
C ASP A 121 -39.43 -4.18 53.04
N ARG A 122 -39.03 -3.99 54.26
CA ARG A 122 -38.05 -4.80 54.96
C ARG A 122 -38.66 -5.42 56.21
N LEU A 123 -38.25 -6.61 56.58
CA LEU A 123 -38.55 -7.17 57.86
C LEU A 123 -37.96 -6.32 59.00
N SER A 124 -38.79 -5.96 59.97
CA SER A 124 -38.33 -5.27 61.19
C SER A 124 -37.21 -6.06 61.85
N ARG A 125 -36.35 -5.41 62.65
CA ARG A 125 -35.35 -6.14 63.46
C ARG A 125 -35.91 -7.22 64.39
N ALA A 126 -37.16 -7.06 64.78
CA ALA A 126 -37.84 -8.05 65.59
C ALA A 126 -38.40 -9.25 64.78
N GLY A 127 -38.42 -9.19 63.46
CA GLY A 127 -38.82 -10.29 62.55
C GLY A 127 -40.34 -10.52 62.45
N PHE A 128 -41.16 -9.66 63.02
CA PHE A 128 -42.63 -9.89 63.13
C PHE A 128 -43.49 -8.93 62.31
N SER A 129 -42.88 -7.88 61.73
CA SER A 129 -43.57 -6.88 60.88
C SER A 129 -42.70 -6.41 59.74
N THR A 130 -43.31 -5.94 58.65
CA THR A 130 -42.64 -5.25 57.58
C THR A 130 -42.64 -3.75 57.83
N GLU A 131 -41.50 -3.10 57.65
CA GLU A 131 -41.34 -1.65 57.74
C GLU A 131 -40.96 -1.14 56.32
N SER A 132 -41.62 -0.06 55.86
CA SER A 132 -41.28 0.56 54.60
C SER A 132 -39.95 1.33 54.75
N GLN A 133 -39.00 1.02 53.90
CA GLN A 133 -37.71 1.66 53.86
C GLN A 133 -37.61 2.50 52.60
N ILE A 134 -37.27 3.77 52.75
CA ILE A 134 -36.86 4.65 51.68
C ILE A 134 -35.34 4.85 51.80
N VAL A 135 -34.63 4.56 50.76
CA VAL A 135 -33.17 4.78 50.69
C VAL A 135 -32.87 5.66 49.50
N ASP A 136 -32.33 6.81 49.73
CA ASP A 136 -31.75 7.72 48.76
C ASP A 136 -30.24 7.57 48.80
N SER A 137 -29.62 7.26 47.68
CA SER A 137 -28.17 7.11 47.57
C SER A 137 -27.62 7.94 46.40
N LEU A 138 -26.53 8.61 46.66
CA LEU A 138 -25.73 9.33 45.66
C LEU A 138 -24.34 8.70 45.69
N ALA A 139 -23.85 8.25 44.51
CA ALA A 139 -22.54 7.68 44.40
C ALA A 139 -21.77 8.33 43.25
N GLY A 140 -20.49 8.56 43.47
CA GLY A 140 -19.54 9.02 42.47
C GLY A 140 -18.29 8.18 42.55
N SER A 141 -17.74 7.82 41.38
CA SER A 141 -16.46 7.11 41.30
C SER A 141 -15.63 7.60 40.13
N ILE A 142 -14.34 7.49 40.31
CA ILE A 142 -13.32 7.71 39.25
C ILE A 142 -12.36 6.52 39.30
N SER A 143 -12.08 5.92 38.16
CA SER A 143 -11.12 4.81 38.08
C SER A 143 -10.20 4.95 36.90
N LEU A 144 -8.96 4.52 37.08
CA LEU A 144 -7.90 4.41 36.09
C LEU A 144 -7.56 2.94 35.91
N ALA A 145 -7.88 2.40 34.74
CA ALA A 145 -7.57 1.02 34.38
C ALA A 145 -6.45 0.97 33.33
N LYS A 146 -5.52 0.02 33.46
CA LYS A 146 -4.46 -0.23 32.49
C LYS A 146 -4.23 -1.72 32.33
N LEU A 147 -4.24 -2.16 31.05
CA LEU A 147 -3.84 -3.52 30.67
C LEU A 147 -2.39 -3.51 30.17
N PHE A 148 -1.60 -4.50 30.56
CA PHE A 148 -0.23 -4.70 30.09
C PHE A 148 -0.16 -5.92 29.16
N PRO A 149 0.78 -5.91 28.18
CA PRO A 149 0.98 -7.07 27.30
C PRO A 149 1.26 -8.39 28.02
N SER A 150 1.77 -8.35 29.26
CA SER A 150 1.99 -9.51 30.12
C SER A 150 0.70 -10.18 30.65
N GLY A 151 -0.47 -9.61 30.31
CA GLY A 151 -1.75 -10.06 30.87
C GLY A 151 -2.00 -9.58 32.30
N THR A 152 -1.25 -8.58 32.76
CA THR A 152 -1.47 -7.89 34.03
C THR A 152 -2.47 -6.77 33.81
N ALA A 153 -3.53 -6.71 34.59
CA ALA A 153 -4.45 -5.57 34.63
C ALA A 153 -4.27 -4.83 35.96
N LEU A 154 -4.11 -3.52 35.88
CA LEU A 154 -4.03 -2.61 37.02
C LEU A 154 -5.29 -1.74 37.03
N ASP A 155 -5.96 -1.68 38.14
CA ASP A 155 -7.13 -0.83 38.38
C ASP A 155 -6.94 -0.02 39.65
N ILE A 156 -7.00 1.30 39.53
CA ILE A 156 -6.91 2.26 40.66
C ILE A 156 -8.21 3.06 40.66
N GLY A 157 -8.97 2.96 41.75
CA GLY A 157 -10.24 3.64 41.82
C GLY A 157 -10.42 4.43 43.10
N ALA A 158 -11.08 5.57 43.02
CA ALA A 158 -11.58 6.33 44.16
C ALA A 158 -13.11 6.49 44.01
N GLY A 159 -13.82 6.29 45.08
CA GLY A 159 -15.27 6.42 45.07
C GLY A 159 -15.81 7.02 46.37
N THR A 160 -16.92 7.71 46.23
CA THR A 160 -17.71 8.21 47.34
C THR A 160 -19.14 7.72 47.23
N SER A 161 -19.74 7.35 48.32
CA SER A 161 -21.18 7.05 48.36
C SER A 161 -21.83 7.73 49.55
N TYR A 162 -22.90 8.45 49.29
CA TYR A 162 -23.78 9.04 50.30
C TYR A 162 -25.07 8.25 50.33
N THR A 163 -25.52 7.90 51.54
CA THR A 163 -26.74 7.15 51.73
C THR A 163 -27.58 7.82 52.82
N ASP A 164 -28.83 8.11 52.50
CA ASP A 164 -29.86 8.56 53.41
C ASP A 164 -30.94 7.49 53.48
N SER A 165 -31.31 7.03 54.65
CA SER A 165 -32.26 5.96 54.84
C SER A 165 -33.25 6.29 55.94
N SER A 166 -34.54 6.16 55.67
CA SER A 166 -35.62 6.40 56.65
C SER A 166 -35.53 5.56 57.91
N LEU A 167 -34.66 4.56 57.97
CA LEU A 167 -34.45 3.69 59.13
C LEU A 167 -33.34 4.19 60.07
N TYR A 168 -32.59 5.20 59.70
CA TYR A 168 -31.48 5.73 60.48
C TYR A 168 -31.67 7.24 60.68
N SER A 169 -31.24 7.74 61.85
CA SER A 169 -31.34 9.14 62.20
C SER A 169 -30.31 10.04 61.48
N ASP A 170 -29.23 9.44 61.03
CA ASP A 170 -28.12 10.15 60.39
C ASP A 170 -27.85 9.58 59.00
N THR A 171 -27.40 10.46 58.13
CA THR A 171 -26.88 10.12 56.80
C THR A 171 -25.51 9.45 56.92
N PHE A 172 -25.19 8.60 55.95
CA PHE A 172 -23.94 7.85 55.95
C PHE A 172 -23.16 8.11 54.66
N THR A 173 -21.94 8.58 54.82
CA THR A 173 -21.01 8.79 53.71
C THR A 173 -19.84 7.82 53.85
N SER A 174 -19.48 7.16 52.76
CA SER A 174 -18.25 6.38 52.69
C SER A 174 -17.38 6.85 51.51
N ASN A 175 -16.13 7.05 51.79
CA ASN A 175 -15.09 7.32 50.78
C ASN A 175 -14.18 6.09 50.73
N ARG A 176 -13.80 5.68 49.50
CA ARG A 176 -12.94 4.53 49.29
C ARG A 176 -11.86 4.84 48.25
N LEU A 177 -10.62 4.48 48.54
CA LEU A 177 -9.53 4.38 47.57
C LEU A 177 -9.15 2.91 47.43
N GLY A 178 -9.14 2.40 46.19
CA GLY A 178 -8.84 1.00 45.90
C GLY A 178 -7.74 0.85 44.84
N LEU A 179 -6.95 -0.19 45.01
CA LEU A 179 -5.95 -0.64 44.03
C LEU A 179 -6.15 -2.13 43.81
N THR A 180 -6.38 -2.54 42.59
CA THR A 180 -6.48 -3.96 42.22
C THR A 180 -5.48 -4.30 41.14
N VAL A 181 -4.71 -5.34 41.34
CA VAL A 181 -3.79 -5.93 40.35
C VAL A 181 -4.30 -7.34 40.06
N THR A 182 -4.58 -7.58 38.79
CA THR A 182 -5.02 -8.89 38.30
C THR A 182 -3.98 -9.41 37.32
N GLN A 183 -3.55 -10.67 37.49
CA GLN A 183 -2.59 -11.34 36.62
C GLN A 183 -3.21 -12.60 36.03
N ALA A 184 -3.23 -12.65 34.69
CA ALA A 184 -3.57 -13.86 33.96
C ALA A 184 -2.49 -14.94 34.16
N LEU A 185 -2.87 -16.16 34.51
CA LEU A 185 -1.95 -17.28 34.74
C LEU A 185 -2.00 -18.33 33.61
N LEU A 186 -3.06 -18.36 32.81
CA LEU A 186 -3.23 -19.28 31.68
C LEU A 186 -3.57 -18.48 30.41
N ARG A 187 -4.86 -18.37 30.08
CA ARG A 187 -5.30 -17.60 28.90
C ARG A 187 -5.02 -16.11 29.13
N GLY A 188 -4.22 -15.50 28.25
CA GLY A 188 -3.82 -14.10 28.36
C GLY A 188 -2.46 -13.86 29.06
N MET A 189 -1.75 -14.90 29.50
CA MET A 189 -0.40 -14.77 30.06
C MET A 189 0.67 -14.62 28.96
N ASP A 190 0.44 -15.21 27.77
CA ASP A 190 1.41 -15.19 26.68
C ASP A 190 1.42 -13.82 25.99
N VAL A 191 2.53 -13.09 26.13
CA VAL A 191 2.74 -11.76 25.50
C VAL A 191 2.58 -11.84 23.99
N ARG A 192 3.03 -12.90 23.33
CA ARG A 192 2.88 -13.06 21.87
C ARG A 192 1.42 -13.14 21.45
N ALA A 193 0.59 -13.84 22.25
CA ALA A 193 -0.84 -13.93 21.99
C ALA A 193 -1.55 -12.60 22.23
N ASN A 194 -1.14 -11.84 23.25
CA ASN A 194 -1.71 -10.53 23.58
C ASN A 194 -1.33 -9.47 22.57
N MET A 195 -0.08 -9.50 22.08
CA MET A 195 0.44 -8.59 21.05
C MET A 195 0.11 -9.03 19.62
N ALA A 196 -0.58 -10.18 19.44
CA ALA A 196 -0.80 -10.75 18.11
C ALA A 196 -1.54 -9.78 17.17
N ARG A 197 -2.55 -9.04 17.65
CA ARG A 197 -3.29 -8.07 16.83
C ARG A 197 -2.44 -6.88 16.44
N VAL A 198 -1.64 -6.34 17.35
CA VAL A 198 -0.70 -5.25 17.08
C VAL A 198 0.30 -5.67 16.02
N ASN A 199 0.88 -6.86 16.16
CA ASN A 199 1.84 -7.37 15.18
C ASN A 199 1.18 -7.73 13.84
N GLN A 200 -0.09 -8.16 13.84
CA GLN A 200 -0.87 -8.32 12.61
C GLN A 200 -1.08 -6.98 11.90
N ALA A 201 -1.45 -5.92 12.62
CA ALA A 201 -1.59 -4.58 12.06
C ALA A 201 -0.26 -4.05 11.49
N ARG A 202 0.88 -4.34 12.14
CA ARG A 202 2.23 -4.04 11.60
C ARG A 202 2.48 -4.76 10.28
N PHE A 203 2.12 -6.04 10.19
CA PHE A 203 2.24 -6.75 8.92
C PHE A 203 1.29 -6.20 7.85
N ASP A 204 0.09 -5.76 8.22
CA ASP A 204 -0.85 -5.12 7.29
C ASP A 204 -0.29 -3.77 6.77
N THR A 205 0.44 -2.99 7.60
CA THR A 205 1.18 -1.81 7.16
C THR A 205 2.30 -2.19 6.17
N LEU A 206 3.11 -3.20 6.47
CA LEU A 206 4.15 -3.66 5.54
C LEU A 206 3.57 -4.21 4.23
N ILE A 207 2.45 -4.92 4.27
CA ILE A 207 1.73 -5.40 3.09
C ILE A 207 1.35 -4.20 2.21
N SER A 208 0.80 -3.14 2.78
CA SER A 208 0.43 -1.94 2.04
C SER A 208 1.62 -1.19 1.43
N GLU A 209 2.81 -1.26 2.05
CA GLU A 209 4.05 -0.72 1.46
C GLU A 209 4.47 -1.51 0.21
N TYR A 210 4.33 -2.86 0.22
CA TYR A 210 4.57 -3.67 -0.98
C TYR A 210 3.48 -3.47 -2.05
N GLU A 211 2.23 -3.21 -1.66
CA GLU A 211 1.16 -2.85 -2.58
C GLU A 211 1.48 -1.54 -3.29
N LEU A 212 1.88 -0.51 -2.54
CA LEU A 212 2.33 0.76 -3.08
C LEU A 212 3.51 0.58 -4.05
N ARG A 213 4.49 -0.27 -3.71
CA ARG A 213 5.61 -0.59 -4.59
C ARG A 213 5.13 -1.22 -5.90
N GLY A 214 4.28 -2.25 -5.82
CA GLY A 214 3.73 -2.91 -7.01
C GLY A 214 2.92 -1.96 -7.89
N PHE A 215 2.12 -1.09 -7.27
CA PHE A 215 1.36 -0.06 -7.97
C PHE A 215 2.28 0.97 -8.64
N THR A 216 3.35 1.38 -7.96
CA THR A 216 4.36 2.29 -8.52
C THR A 216 5.02 1.70 -9.76
N GLU A 217 5.38 0.41 -9.75
CA GLU A 217 5.93 -0.28 -10.92
C GLU A 217 4.93 -0.35 -12.08
N ILE A 218 3.64 -0.53 -11.80
CA ILE A 218 2.58 -0.49 -12.82
C ILE A 218 2.46 0.91 -13.45
N VAL A 219 2.44 1.96 -12.63
CA VAL A 219 2.38 3.34 -13.12
C VAL A 219 3.61 3.65 -13.98
N LEU A 220 4.78 3.21 -13.55
CA LEU A 220 6.03 3.42 -14.29
C LEU A 220 6.00 2.71 -15.66
N GLU A 221 5.55 1.45 -15.72
CA GLU A 221 5.35 0.73 -16.98
C GLU A 221 4.36 1.47 -17.89
N GLN A 222 3.25 1.97 -17.35
CA GLN A 222 2.27 2.73 -18.13
C GLN A 222 2.84 4.02 -18.70
N VAL A 223 3.63 4.76 -17.92
CA VAL A 223 4.28 6.00 -18.36
C VAL A 223 5.27 5.70 -19.49
N GLU A 224 6.16 4.71 -19.33
CA GLU A 224 7.11 4.34 -20.37
C GLU A 224 6.41 3.81 -21.63
N SER A 225 5.39 2.99 -21.48
CA SER A 225 4.62 2.47 -22.60
C SER A 225 3.92 3.60 -23.38
N LYS A 226 3.29 4.54 -22.69
CA LYS A 226 2.62 5.69 -23.32
C LYS A 226 3.61 6.69 -23.93
N PHE A 227 4.80 6.82 -23.36
CA PHE A 227 5.88 7.60 -23.96
C PHE A 227 6.24 7.04 -25.35
N TRP A 228 6.42 5.71 -25.46
CA TRP A 228 6.76 5.06 -26.73
C TRP A 228 5.57 5.03 -27.70
N ASP A 229 4.34 4.90 -27.23
CA ASP A 229 3.14 5.00 -28.08
C ASP A 229 2.99 6.40 -28.69
N TYR A 230 3.26 7.44 -27.91
CA TYR A 230 3.25 8.82 -28.41
C TYR A 230 4.38 9.08 -29.42
N ALA A 231 5.61 8.57 -29.14
CA ALA A 231 6.73 8.65 -30.07
C ALA A 231 6.41 7.95 -31.41
N LEU A 232 5.79 6.76 -31.33
CA LEU A 232 5.32 6.01 -32.49
C LEU A 232 4.30 6.83 -33.30
N ALA A 233 3.30 7.41 -32.64
CA ALA A 233 2.27 8.21 -33.30
C ALA A 233 2.86 9.47 -33.99
N GLN A 234 3.85 10.12 -33.38
CA GLN A 234 4.59 11.24 -34.03
C GLN A 234 5.27 10.78 -35.33
N ARG A 235 5.97 9.64 -35.26
CA ARG A 235 6.68 9.10 -36.41
C ARG A 235 5.74 8.65 -37.54
N GLN A 236 4.56 8.11 -37.18
CA GLN A 236 3.53 7.74 -38.16
C GLN A 236 3.04 8.96 -38.96
N ILE A 237 2.85 10.12 -38.31
CA ILE A 237 2.44 11.35 -39.01
C ILE A 237 3.51 11.79 -40.03
N GLU A 238 4.80 11.69 -39.68
CA GLU A 238 5.87 12.02 -40.58
C GLU A 238 5.82 11.12 -41.85
N ILE A 239 5.71 9.79 -41.66
CA ILE A 239 5.61 8.81 -42.73
C ILE A 239 4.39 9.07 -43.62
N TYR A 240 3.21 9.30 -43.06
CA TYR A 240 2.00 9.58 -43.83
C TYR A 240 2.07 10.93 -44.54
N THR A 241 2.70 11.93 -43.92
CA THR A 241 2.88 13.24 -44.56
C THR A 241 3.81 13.13 -45.79
N ASP A 242 4.90 12.39 -45.68
CA ASP A 242 5.83 12.18 -46.78
C ASP A 242 5.20 11.31 -47.89
N SER A 243 4.42 10.29 -47.49
CA SER A 243 3.67 9.46 -48.44
C SER A 243 2.62 10.28 -49.22
N LEU A 244 1.88 11.16 -48.52
CA LEU A 244 0.90 12.04 -49.16
C LEU A 244 1.55 12.99 -50.18
N LYS A 245 2.66 13.64 -49.79
CA LYS A 245 3.42 14.51 -50.70
C LYS A 245 3.88 13.77 -51.96
N LEU A 246 4.30 12.49 -51.79
CA LEU A 246 4.71 11.67 -52.94
C LEU A 246 3.53 11.34 -53.83
N ALA A 247 2.36 10.98 -53.25
CA ALA A 247 1.14 10.71 -54.01
C ALA A 247 0.63 11.95 -54.77
N GLU A 248 0.65 13.13 -54.13
CA GLU A 248 0.29 14.40 -54.77
C GLU A 248 1.20 14.71 -55.97
N LYS A 249 2.51 14.50 -55.80
CA LYS A 249 3.48 14.69 -56.89
C LYS A 249 3.23 13.71 -58.05
N GLN A 250 2.96 12.43 -57.73
CA GLN A 250 2.64 11.41 -58.74
C GLN A 250 1.33 11.73 -59.48
N MET A 251 0.32 12.26 -58.80
CA MET A 251 -0.93 12.72 -59.42
C MET A 251 -0.65 13.86 -60.39
N THR A 252 0.11 14.89 -59.99
CA THR A 252 0.48 16.01 -60.87
C THR A 252 1.27 15.53 -62.10
N GLU A 253 2.24 14.62 -61.93
CA GLU A 253 3.01 14.02 -63.03
C GLU A 253 2.10 13.22 -63.98
N ALA A 254 1.08 12.51 -63.45
CA ALA A 254 0.08 11.80 -64.26
C ALA A 254 -0.81 12.78 -65.06
N GLU A 255 -1.28 13.87 -64.48
CA GLU A 255 -2.04 14.92 -65.14
C GLU A 255 -1.26 15.54 -66.30
N GLU A 256 0.02 15.91 -66.08
CA GLU A 256 0.89 16.46 -67.13
C GLU A 256 1.06 15.46 -68.30
N ARG A 257 1.27 14.17 -68.02
CA ARG A 257 1.42 13.13 -69.05
C ARG A 257 0.13 12.85 -69.82
N ILE A 258 -1.02 12.99 -69.20
CA ILE A 258 -2.35 12.89 -69.89
C ILE A 258 -2.51 14.07 -70.85
N ILE A 259 -2.18 15.29 -70.44
CA ILE A 259 -2.28 16.51 -71.30
C ILE A 259 -1.45 16.35 -72.58
N ILE A 260 -0.28 15.75 -72.51
CA ILE A 260 0.58 15.52 -73.67
C ILE A 260 0.26 14.24 -74.45
N GLY A 261 -0.74 13.47 -73.98
CA GLY A 261 -1.23 12.23 -74.64
C GLY A 261 -0.38 10.99 -74.40
N ASP A 262 0.52 11.00 -73.39
CA ASP A 262 1.41 9.89 -73.05
C ASP A 262 0.82 8.90 -72.04
N LEU A 263 -0.31 9.28 -71.38
CA LEU A 263 -1.00 8.44 -70.39
C LEU A 263 -2.52 8.45 -70.61
N ALA A 264 -3.21 7.35 -70.33
CA ALA A 264 -4.64 7.24 -70.43
C ALA A 264 -5.36 8.00 -69.29
N GLU A 265 -6.49 8.66 -69.54
CA GLU A 265 -7.30 9.36 -68.51
C GLU A 265 -7.71 8.45 -67.33
N THR A 266 -7.87 7.13 -67.55
CA THR A 266 -8.22 6.17 -66.52
C THR A 266 -7.14 6.02 -65.43
N GLU A 267 -5.91 6.36 -65.72
CA GLU A 267 -4.78 6.32 -64.75
C GLU A 267 -4.87 7.44 -63.71
N LEU A 268 -5.52 8.59 -64.07
CA LEU A 268 -5.73 9.70 -63.14
C LEU A 268 -6.60 9.30 -61.97
N ALA A 269 -7.64 8.51 -62.21
CA ALA A 269 -8.55 8.06 -61.13
C ALA A 269 -7.82 7.22 -60.07
N ALA A 270 -6.82 6.40 -60.50
CA ALA A 270 -5.99 5.63 -59.56
C ALA A 270 -5.07 6.54 -58.72
N ALA A 271 -4.45 7.56 -59.32
CA ALA A 271 -3.62 8.53 -58.61
C ALA A 271 -4.44 9.40 -57.64
N GLN A 272 -5.64 9.85 -58.04
CA GLN A 272 -6.56 10.57 -57.14
C GLN A 272 -6.99 9.73 -55.95
N ALA A 273 -7.24 8.41 -56.14
CA ALA A 273 -7.61 7.50 -55.06
C ALA A 273 -6.46 7.37 -54.03
N GLU A 274 -5.17 7.34 -54.49
CA GLU A 274 -4.01 7.29 -53.58
C GLU A 274 -3.87 8.59 -52.75
N VAL A 275 -4.09 9.76 -53.34
CA VAL A 275 -4.10 11.05 -52.63
C VAL A 275 -5.23 11.08 -51.59
N ALA A 276 -6.42 10.64 -51.95
CA ALA A 276 -7.57 10.59 -51.03
C ALA A 276 -7.27 9.66 -49.84
N LEU A 277 -6.71 8.45 -50.06
CA LEU A 277 -6.28 7.53 -49.04
C LEU A 277 -5.16 8.13 -48.16
N GLY A 278 -4.22 8.85 -48.73
CA GLY A 278 -3.18 9.57 -48.02
C GLY A 278 -3.74 10.61 -47.03
N HIS A 279 -4.74 11.38 -47.47
CA HIS A 279 -5.46 12.33 -46.60
C HIS A 279 -6.19 11.61 -45.46
N GLU A 280 -6.91 10.51 -45.75
CA GLU A 280 -7.62 9.70 -44.72
C GLU A 280 -6.64 9.18 -43.65
N ASN A 281 -5.52 8.59 -44.07
CA ASN A 281 -4.48 8.08 -43.18
C ASN A 281 -3.88 9.18 -42.29
N LEU A 282 -3.64 10.38 -42.86
CA LEU A 282 -3.12 11.51 -42.09
C LEU A 282 -4.14 12.04 -41.05
N ILE A 283 -5.43 12.07 -41.39
CA ILE A 283 -6.49 12.46 -40.45
C ILE A 283 -6.54 11.46 -39.28
N ASN A 284 -6.50 10.16 -39.58
CA ASN A 284 -6.50 9.09 -38.58
C ASN A 284 -5.25 9.16 -37.66
N ALA A 285 -4.07 9.36 -38.24
CA ALA A 285 -2.82 9.48 -37.50
C ALA A 285 -2.81 10.71 -36.57
N ARG A 286 -3.30 11.87 -37.05
CA ARG A 286 -3.44 13.08 -36.21
C ARG A 286 -4.40 12.86 -35.03
N SER A 287 -5.52 12.16 -35.27
CA SER A 287 -6.47 11.80 -34.20
C SER A 287 -5.83 10.86 -33.18
N ALA A 288 -5.07 9.85 -33.64
CA ALA A 288 -4.32 8.95 -32.77
C ALA A 288 -3.29 9.70 -31.90
N LEU A 289 -2.46 10.57 -32.51
CA LEU A 289 -1.50 11.39 -31.77
C LEU A 289 -2.19 12.25 -30.70
N ALA A 290 -3.31 12.87 -31.04
CA ALA A 290 -4.04 13.70 -30.08
C ALA A 290 -4.54 12.88 -28.87
N LYS A 291 -4.99 11.63 -29.07
CA LYS A 291 -5.40 10.73 -27.99
C LYS A 291 -4.21 10.29 -27.12
N GLU A 292 -3.11 9.86 -27.74
CA GLU A 292 -1.89 9.47 -27.01
C GLU A 292 -1.32 10.66 -26.22
N ARG A 293 -1.41 11.89 -26.74
CA ARG A 293 -1.04 13.10 -26.00
C ARG A 293 -1.85 13.29 -24.74
N LEU A 294 -3.19 13.13 -24.81
CA LEU A 294 -4.06 13.25 -23.66
C LEU A 294 -3.75 12.17 -22.60
N ASP A 295 -3.52 10.94 -23.02
CA ASP A 295 -3.17 9.85 -22.14
C ASP A 295 -1.84 10.11 -21.41
N LEU A 296 -0.84 10.58 -22.16
CA LEU A 296 0.47 10.92 -21.60
C LEU A 296 0.36 12.08 -20.61
N LEU A 297 -0.31 13.19 -20.98
CA LEU A 297 -0.53 14.33 -20.09
C LEU A 297 -1.27 13.94 -18.82
N ARG A 298 -2.25 13.05 -18.89
CA ARG A 298 -2.97 12.51 -17.72
C ARG A 298 -2.05 11.76 -16.77
N LEU A 299 -1.14 10.93 -17.31
CA LEU A 299 -0.19 10.17 -16.48
C LEU A 299 0.86 11.07 -15.84
N LEU A 300 1.34 12.06 -16.57
CA LEU A 300 2.37 12.99 -16.09
C LEU A 300 1.80 14.03 -15.12
N ASN A 301 0.55 14.45 -15.34
CA ASN A 301 -0.15 15.48 -14.56
C ASN A 301 0.77 16.65 -14.15
N PRO A 302 1.35 17.40 -15.08
CA PRO A 302 2.36 18.41 -14.78
C PRO A 302 1.85 19.45 -13.80
N SER A 303 2.72 19.93 -12.93
CA SER A 303 2.42 20.90 -11.87
C SER A 303 1.73 22.15 -12.41
N GLY A 304 0.74 22.67 -11.66
CA GLY A 304 -0.04 23.85 -12.03
C GLY A 304 -1.36 23.57 -12.74
N GLY A 305 -1.73 22.32 -12.89
CA GLY A 305 -2.94 21.85 -13.57
C GLY A 305 -2.67 21.37 -14.99
N ILE A 306 -3.54 20.49 -15.48
CA ILE A 306 -3.37 19.92 -16.82
C ILE A 306 -3.86 20.92 -17.85
N ASP A 307 -2.95 21.48 -18.65
CA ASP A 307 -3.31 22.12 -19.91
C ASP A 307 -3.43 21.02 -20.99
N TRP A 308 -4.65 20.59 -21.27
CA TRP A 308 -4.95 19.52 -22.22
C TRP A 308 -4.56 19.84 -23.65
N ASN A 309 -4.33 21.12 -23.97
CA ASN A 309 -3.91 21.58 -25.29
C ASN A 309 -2.39 21.76 -25.40
N ARG A 310 -1.65 21.53 -24.32
CA ARG A 310 -0.19 21.69 -24.32
C ARG A 310 0.47 20.71 -25.27
N ASP A 311 1.30 21.22 -26.16
CA ASP A 311 2.09 20.38 -27.05
C ASP A 311 3.23 19.69 -26.28
N VAL A 312 3.48 18.43 -26.63
CA VAL A 312 4.54 17.62 -26.05
C VAL A 312 5.59 17.34 -27.14
N THR A 313 6.83 17.68 -26.85
CA THR A 313 7.98 17.36 -27.72
C THR A 313 8.86 16.35 -26.99
N LEU A 314 8.95 15.13 -27.52
CA LEU A 314 9.78 14.10 -26.91
C LEU A 314 11.24 14.28 -27.28
N GLN A 315 12.11 14.04 -26.29
CA GLN A 315 13.56 13.94 -26.47
C GLN A 315 13.99 12.51 -26.22
N TYR A 316 14.31 11.76 -27.25
CA TYR A 316 14.76 10.36 -27.13
C TYR A 316 15.83 10.06 -28.18
N ASP A 317 16.73 9.15 -27.81
CA ASP A 317 17.69 8.60 -28.75
C ASP A 317 17.02 7.46 -29.52
N THR A 318 17.20 7.49 -30.85
CA THR A 318 16.67 6.43 -31.72
C THR A 318 17.59 5.22 -31.81
N THR A 319 18.77 5.29 -31.19
CA THR A 319 19.69 4.14 -31.15
C THR A 319 19.17 3.10 -30.15
N LEU A 320 18.96 1.89 -30.65
CA LEU A 320 18.61 0.77 -29.79
C LEU A 320 19.79 0.47 -28.84
N PRO A 321 19.54 0.36 -27.54
CA PRO A 321 20.59 -0.07 -26.63
C PRO A 321 21.04 -1.50 -27.01
N ASP A 322 22.36 -1.68 -27.20
CA ASP A 322 22.94 -3.02 -27.42
C ASP A 322 22.94 -3.77 -26.08
N PHE A 323 21.77 -4.28 -25.70
CA PHE A 323 21.55 -4.97 -24.46
C PHE A 323 21.50 -6.48 -24.70
N ARG A 324 22.39 -7.23 -24.07
CA ARG A 324 22.26 -8.69 -23.99
C ARG A 324 21.32 -9.03 -22.85
N LEU A 325 20.24 -9.75 -23.17
CA LEU A 325 19.38 -10.36 -22.16
C LEU A 325 20.18 -11.41 -21.39
N ASP A 326 20.08 -11.35 -20.06
CA ASP A 326 20.57 -12.40 -19.19
C ASP A 326 19.79 -13.70 -19.44
N ASP A 327 20.24 -14.82 -18.86
CA ASP A 327 19.51 -16.07 -18.96
C ASP A 327 18.15 -15.98 -18.26
N VAL A 328 17.13 -16.61 -18.85
CA VAL A 328 15.75 -16.59 -18.33
C VAL A 328 15.66 -17.03 -16.87
N GLU A 329 16.50 -17.97 -16.45
CA GLU A 329 16.50 -18.46 -15.08
C GLU A 329 16.96 -17.39 -14.08
N GLN A 330 17.89 -16.52 -14.47
CA GLN A 330 18.31 -15.38 -13.62
C GLN A 330 17.15 -14.41 -13.40
N HIS A 331 16.39 -14.08 -14.44
CA HIS A 331 15.19 -13.25 -14.33
C HIS A 331 14.14 -13.88 -13.40
N VAL A 332 13.93 -15.19 -13.50
CA VAL A 332 13.03 -15.93 -12.60
C VAL A 332 13.50 -15.85 -11.15
N GLN A 333 14.80 -16.07 -10.89
CA GLN A 333 15.34 -15.98 -9.52
C GLN A 333 15.19 -14.58 -8.92
N VAL A 334 15.44 -13.54 -9.71
CA VAL A 334 15.20 -12.16 -9.27
C VAL A 334 13.73 -11.96 -8.95
N ALA A 335 12.81 -12.36 -9.83
CA ALA A 335 11.37 -12.23 -9.61
C ALA A 335 10.89 -12.93 -8.32
N LEU A 336 11.33 -14.15 -8.07
CA LEU A 336 11.00 -14.89 -6.86
C LEU A 336 11.52 -14.25 -5.58
N ARG A 337 12.46 -13.32 -5.69
CA ARG A 337 13.04 -12.58 -4.56
C ARG A 337 12.43 -11.20 -4.39
N THR A 338 12.27 -10.43 -5.47
CA THR A 338 11.99 -8.98 -5.42
C THR A 338 10.53 -8.63 -5.66
N ARG A 339 9.76 -9.52 -6.27
CA ARG A 339 8.39 -9.23 -6.69
C ARG A 339 7.49 -8.86 -5.50
N PRO A 340 6.79 -7.72 -5.54
CA PRO A 340 6.02 -7.19 -4.41
C PRO A 340 4.90 -8.13 -3.95
N ASP A 341 4.12 -8.70 -4.89
CA ASP A 341 3.00 -9.60 -4.58
C ASP A 341 3.42 -10.89 -3.85
N LEU A 342 4.61 -11.41 -4.18
CA LEU A 342 5.17 -12.57 -3.48
C LEU A 342 5.58 -12.23 -2.03
N ASN A 343 6.14 -11.04 -1.82
CA ASN A 343 6.51 -10.58 -0.49
C ASN A 343 5.27 -10.29 0.37
N GLN A 344 4.20 -9.76 -0.22
CA GLN A 344 2.89 -9.65 0.44
C GLN A 344 2.36 -11.02 0.88
N ALA A 345 2.38 -12.03 -0.01
CA ALA A 345 1.94 -13.38 0.32
C ALA A 345 2.75 -14.01 1.47
N ARG A 346 4.07 -13.74 1.53
CA ARG A 346 4.93 -14.16 2.65
C ARG A 346 4.53 -13.50 3.97
N LEU A 347 4.21 -12.21 3.95
CA LEU A 347 3.72 -11.48 5.13
C LEU A 347 2.35 -11.99 5.58
N GLN A 348 1.46 -12.36 4.65
CA GLN A 348 0.17 -12.98 4.99
C GLN A 348 0.33 -14.31 5.73
N ILE A 349 1.35 -15.10 5.41
CA ILE A 349 1.68 -16.32 6.16
C ILE A 349 2.12 -15.96 7.59
N LYS A 350 3.03 -14.99 7.76
CA LYS A 350 3.46 -14.51 9.09
C LYS A 350 2.29 -13.98 9.92
N ARG A 351 1.38 -13.24 9.28
CA ARG A 351 0.13 -12.78 9.90
C ARG A 351 -0.77 -13.94 10.33
N GLY A 352 -0.86 -14.99 9.50
CA GLY A 352 -1.57 -16.23 9.81
C GLY A 352 -0.95 -16.99 11.00
N ASP A 353 0.37 -16.98 11.14
CA ASP A 353 1.07 -17.56 12.28
C ASP A 353 0.66 -16.91 13.61
N LEU A 354 0.58 -15.58 13.63
CA LEU A 354 0.10 -14.85 14.81
C LEU A 354 -1.36 -15.19 15.16
N GLU A 355 -2.21 -15.41 14.15
CA GLU A 355 -3.59 -15.83 14.37
C GLU A 355 -3.66 -17.24 14.98
N VAL A 356 -2.79 -18.16 14.55
CA VAL A 356 -2.66 -19.49 15.16
C VAL A 356 -2.20 -19.38 16.61
N VAL A 357 -1.19 -18.55 16.92
CA VAL A 357 -0.73 -18.31 18.31
C VAL A 357 -1.86 -17.77 19.18
N ARG A 358 -2.57 -16.74 18.72
CA ARG A 358 -3.68 -16.09 19.43
C ARG A 358 -4.82 -17.08 19.71
N THR A 359 -5.23 -17.83 18.69
CA THR A 359 -6.35 -18.79 18.82
C THR A 359 -5.96 -20.02 19.62
N LYS A 360 -4.69 -20.45 19.59
CA LYS A 360 -4.15 -21.51 20.46
C LYS A 360 -4.21 -21.10 21.95
N ASN A 361 -3.79 -19.87 22.27
CA ASN A 361 -3.94 -19.33 23.63
C ASN A 361 -5.42 -19.28 24.06
N GLY A 362 -6.33 -19.00 23.13
CA GLY A 362 -7.78 -19.01 23.37
C GLY A 362 -8.38 -20.38 23.71
N LEU A 363 -7.65 -21.49 23.49
CA LEU A 363 -8.08 -22.83 23.93
C LEU A 363 -7.95 -23.03 25.44
N LEU A 364 -7.08 -22.26 26.07
CA LEU A 364 -6.82 -22.36 27.51
C LEU A 364 -8.01 -21.80 28.30
N PRO A 365 -8.31 -22.37 29.48
CA PRO A 365 -9.25 -21.77 30.43
C PRO A 365 -8.66 -20.45 30.95
N LYS A 366 -9.50 -19.55 31.40
CA LYS A 366 -9.10 -18.35 32.11
C LYS A 366 -8.84 -18.70 33.57
N LEU A 367 -7.63 -18.41 34.02
CA LEU A 367 -7.23 -18.52 35.42
C LEU A 367 -6.46 -17.24 35.76
N ASP A 368 -7.07 -16.44 36.62
CA ASP A 368 -6.49 -15.17 37.04
C ASP A 368 -6.22 -15.21 38.54
N THR A 369 -5.13 -14.61 38.97
CA THR A 369 -4.91 -14.25 40.37
C THR A 369 -5.11 -12.74 40.52
N PHE A 370 -5.69 -12.32 41.62
CA PHE A 370 -5.84 -10.92 41.92
C PHE A 370 -5.45 -10.59 43.35
N ILE A 371 -4.94 -9.40 43.53
CA ILE A 371 -4.69 -8.76 44.82
C ILE A 371 -5.38 -7.42 44.80
N SER A 372 -6.24 -7.17 45.76
CA SER A 372 -6.96 -5.92 45.95
C SER A 372 -6.63 -5.34 47.31
N PHE A 373 -6.29 -4.07 47.32
CA PHE A 373 -6.09 -3.25 48.52
C PHE A 373 -7.06 -2.09 48.49
N GLY A 374 -7.82 -1.91 49.58
CA GLY A 374 -8.73 -0.79 49.72
C GLY A 374 -8.54 -0.08 51.05
N LYS A 375 -8.66 1.24 51.04
CA LYS A 375 -8.73 2.06 52.25
C LYS A 375 -10.04 2.83 52.22
N SER A 376 -10.76 2.82 53.31
CA SER A 376 -12.08 3.43 53.40
C SER A 376 -12.20 4.33 54.61
N GLY A 377 -12.92 5.43 54.48
CA GLY A 377 -13.29 6.32 55.55
C GLY A 377 -14.81 6.47 55.62
N TYR A 378 -15.34 6.54 56.80
CA TYR A 378 -16.79 6.58 57.06
C TYR A 378 -17.15 7.73 58.00
N ALA A 379 -18.19 8.49 57.65
CA ALA A 379 -18.74 9.54 58.49
C ALA A 379 -20.15 9.95 58.03
N ASN A 380 -20.74 10.92 58.69
CA ASN A 380 -22.01 11.54 58.28
C ASN A 380 -21.88 12.62 57.22
N THR A 381 -20.64 13.07 56.95
CA THR A 381 -20.31 14.10 55.91
C THR A 381 -19.10 13.65 55.08
N PHE A 382 -18.99 14.15 53.84
CA PHE A 382 -17.91 13.85 52.91
C PHE A 382 -16.52 14.18 53.49
N ASP A 383 -16.35 15.42 54.05
CA ASP A 383 -15.06 15.88 54.58
C ASP A 383 -14.57 15.04 55.76
N ARG A 384 -15.50 14.69 56.68
CA ARG A 384 -15.17 13.79 57.79
C ARG A 384 -14.86 12.39 57.35
N ALA A 385 -15.62 11.83 56.38
CA ALA A 385 -15.32 10.52 55.81
C ALA A 385 -13.97 10.52 55.07
N LEU A 386 -13.54 11.61 54.44
CA LEU A 386 -12.23 11.74 53.84
C LEU A 386 -11.12 11.78 54.89
N ASN A 387 -11.28 12.59 55.95
CA ASN A 387 -10.31 12.67 57.04
C ASN A 387 -10.22 11.31 57.82
N ASN A 388 -11.33 10.61 57.99
CA ASN A 388 -11.34 9.31 58.64
C ASN A 388 -10.70 8.20 57.79
N MET A 389 -10.30 8.43 56.56
CA MET A 389 -9.48 7.50 55.82
C MET A 389 -8.11 7.22 56.47
N ASP A 390 -7.63 8.12 57.35
CA ASP A 390 -6.40 7.89 58.12
C ASP A 390 -6.63 6.91 59.29
N GLU A 391 -7.89 6.72 59.74
CA GLU A 391 -8.25 5.77 60.76
C GLU A 391 -8.27 4.35 60.20
N GLY A 392 -7.56 3.45 60.70
CA GLY A 392 -7.33 2.03 60.47
C GLY A 392 -8.25 1.16 59.59
N SER A 393 -9.23 1.73 58.89
CA SER A 393 -10.16 0.98 58.03
C SER A 393 -9.55 0.64 56.68
N TYR A 394 -9.09 -0.58 56.49
CA TYR A 394 -8.56 -1.09 55.23
C TYR A 394 -9.08 -2.50 54.95
N ASP A 395 -9.09 -2.87 53.68
CA ASP A 395 -9.35 -4.23 53.25
C ASP A 395 -8.23 -4.71 52.33
N VAL A 396 -7.87 -5.97 52.47
CA VAL A 396 -6.96 -6.67 51.59
C VAL A 396 -7.62 -7.95 51.16
N ALA A 397 -7.75 -8.14 49.87
CA ALA A 397 -8.26 -9.38 49.31
C ALA A 397 -7.28 -9.97 48.33
N TRP A 398 -7.11 -11.25 48.32
CA TRP A 398 -6.43 -11.99 47.30
C TRP A 398 -7.23 -13.21 46.92
N GLY A 399 -7.12 -13.63 45.68
CA GLY A 399 -7.89 -14.79 45.24
C GLY A 399 -7.49 -15.28 43.86
N LEU A 400 -8.13 -16.39 43.50
CA LEU A 400 -8.03 -17.00 42.18
C LEU A 400 -9.43 -17.02 41.56
N ALA A 401 -9.51 -16.58 40.29
CA ALA A 401 -10.73 -16.67 39.51
C ALA A 401 -10.51 -17.65 38.36
N PHE A 402 -11.35 -18.71 38.31
CA PHE A 402 -11.30 -19.70 37.24
C PHE A 402 -12.57 -19.66 36.42
N GLU A 403 -12.43 -19.56 35.10
CA GLU A 403 -13.51 -19.64 34.13
C GLU A 403 -13.12 -20.61 33.02
N GLY A 404 -13.91 -21.64 32.81
CA GLY A 404 -13.64 -22.63 31.76
C GLY A 404 -14.91 -23.24 31.21
N SER A 405 -14.95 -23.44 29.90
CA SER A 405 -16.02 -24.18 29.23
C SER A 405 -15.57 -25.62 28.99
N PRO A 406 -16.26 -26.63 29.54
CA PRO A 406 -15.85 -28.05 29.37
C PRO A 406 -15.75 -28.48 27.90
N MET A 407 -16.63 -27.99 27.04
CA MET A 407 -16.62 -28.36 25.63
C MET A 407 -15.76 -27.43 24.74
N ASN A 408 -15.65 -26.18 25.10
CA ASN A 408 -14.87 -25.13 24.38
C ASN A 408 -14.95 -25.18 22.83
N ARG A 409 -16.13 -25.49 22.28
CA ARG A 409 -16.35 -25.71 20.84
C ARG A 409 -15.98 -24.50 20.01
N SER A 410 -16.32 -23.29 20.48
CA SER A 410 -16.04 -22.03 19.80
C SER A 410 -14.54 -21.82 19.63
N ALA A 411 -13.76 -21.97 20.69
CA ALA A 411 -12.30 -21.79 20.62
C ALA A 411 -11.63 -22.86 19.74
N ARG A 412 -12.08 -24.13 19.85
CA ARG A 412 -11.58 -25.20 18.96
C ARG A 412 -11.85 -24.92 17.48
N ALA A 413 -13.06 -24.43 17.16
CA ALA A 413 -13.42 -24.06 15.79
C ALA A 413 -12.59 -22.87 15.27
N ARG A 414 -12.33 -21.86 16.13
CA ARG A 414 -11.46 -20.73 15.79
C ARG A 414 -10.03 -21.17 15.51
N TYR A 415 -9.47 -22.02 16.37
CA TYR A 415 -8.13 -22.55 16.19
C TYR A 415 -8.02 -23.41 14.91
N ALA A 416 -8.97 -24.32 14.68
CA ALA A 416 -8.99 -25.14 13.46
C ALA A 416 -9.07 -24.27 12.21
N ARG A 417 -9.88 -23.20 12.23
CA ARG A 417 -9.95 -22.23 11.13
C ARG A 417 -8.64 -21.50 10.90
N ALA A 418 -7.96 -21.07 11.98
CA ALA A 418 -6.67 -20.39 11.88
C ALA A 418 -5.60 -21.30 11.26
N VAL A 419 -5.54 -22.57 11.68
CA VAL A 419 -4.61 -23.56 11.11
C VAL A 419 -4.91 -23.80 9.63
N ALA A 420 -6.18 -24.01 9.27
CA ALA A 420 -6.58 -24.20 7.87
C ALA A 420 -6.30 -22.96 7.02
N GLY A 421 -6.55 -21.75 7.55
CA GLY A 421 -6.23 -20.49 6.88
C GLY A 421 -4.74 -20.32 6.62
N LYS A 422 -3.88 -20.64 7.59
CA LYS A 422 -2.43 -20.66 7.37
C LYS A 422 -2.03 -21.61 6.24
N GLN A 423 -2.57 -22.84 6.25
CA GLN A 423 -2.30 -23.82 5.16
C GLN A 423 -2.76 -23.30 3.80
N GLN A 424 -3.90 -22.63 3.75
CA GLN A 424 -4.40 -21.99 2.52
C GLN A 424 -3.42 -20.93 2.00
N PHE A 425 -2.89 -20.05 2.87
CA PHE A 425 -1.89 -19.04 2.47
C PHE A 425 -0.59 -19.69 1.97
N GLN A 426 -0.14 -20.79 2.59
CA GLN A 426 1.03 -21.52 2.12
C GLN A 426 0.82 -22.09 0.72
N LYS A 427 -0.35 -22.69 0.44
CA LYS A 427 -0.68 -23.19 -0.89
C LYS A 427 -0.89 -22.08 -1.92
N ALA A 428 -1.42 -20.95 -1.50
CA ALA A 428 -1.54 -19.76 -2.34
C ALA A 428 -0.14 -19.21 -2.73
N LEU A 429 0.82 -19.20 -1.82
CA LEU A 429 2.21 -18.81 -2.10
C LEU A 429 2.88 -19.74 -3.11
N GLU A 430 2.71 -21.07 -2.96
CA GLU A 430 3.23 -22.05 -3.92
C GLU A 430 2.66 -21.81 -5.31
N ASN A 431 1.33 -21.64 -5.42
CA ASN A 431 0.66 -21.35 -6.69
C ASN A 431 1.13 -20.02 -7.29
N LEU A 432 1.22 -18.95 -6.49
CA LEU A 432 1.70 -17.65 -6.95
C LEU A 432 3.14 -17.74 -7.47
N SER A 433 3.99 -18.51 -6.80
CA SER A 433 5.37 -18.74 -7.27
C SER A 433 5.44 -19.44 -8.63
N GLN A 434 4.51 -20.33 -8.93
CA GLN A 434 4.41 -20.97 -10.25
C GLN A 434 3.91 -19.99 -11.31
N LEU A 435 2.88 -19.18 -10.98
CA LEU A 435 2.36 -18.16 -11.90
C LEU A 435 3.44 -17.13 -12.25
N ILE A 436 4.21 -16.66 -11.27
CA ILE A 436 5.33 -15.74 -11.48
C ILE A 436 6.36 -16.31 -12.45
N GLN A 437 6.71 -17.58 -12.32
CA GLN A 437 7.64 -18.22 -13.25
C GLN A 437 7.09 -18.25 -14.68
N VAL A 438 5.79 -18.50 -14.86
CA VAL A 438 5.15 -18.47 -16.17
C VAL A 438 5.13 -17.05 -16.74
N ASP A 439 4.77 -16.05 -15.93
CA ASP A 439 4.72 -14.64 -16.34
C ASP A 439 6.08 -14.17 -16.86
N VAL A 440 7.16 -14.40 -16.07
CA VAL A 440 8.52 -13.99 -16.43
C VAL A 440 9.02 -14.69 -17.68
N ARG A 441 8.79 -16.01 -17.80
CA ARG A 441 9.18 -16.78 -18.98
C ARG A 441 8.42 -16.33 -20.23
N SER A 442 7.13 -16.03 -20.10
CA SER A 442 6.30 -15.50 -21.20
C SER A 442 6.79 -14.13 -21.65
N ALA A 443 7.07 -13.23 -20.70
CA ALA A 443 7.62 -11.91 -21.01
C ALA A 443 9.02 -12.01 -21.66
N TYR A 444 9.86 -12.92 -21.20
CA TYR A 444 11.18 -13.17 -21.80
C TYR A 444 11.06 -13.63 -23.26
N ILE A 445 10.16 -14.56 -23.56
CA ILE A 445 9.86 -15.02 -24.92
C ILE A 445 9.40 -13.84 -25.78
N GLU A 446 8.55 -12.97 -25.24
CA GLU A 446 8.05 -11.80 -25.96
C GLU A 446 9.16 -10.78 -26.27
N VAL A 447 10.09 -10.53 -25.34
CA VAL A 447 11.27 -9.70 -25.59
C VAL A 447 12.17 -10.29 -26.68
N ALA A 448 12.43 -11.62 -26.62
CA ALA A 448 13.22 -12.30 -27.64
C ALA A 448 12.56 -12.21 -29.02
N ARG A 449 11.26 -12.50 -29.10
CA ARG A 449 10.45 -12.35 -30.32
C ARG A 449 10.50 -10.93 -30.88
N ALA A 450 10.25 -9.93 -30.03
CA ALA A 450 10.23 -8.52 -30.45
C ALA A 450 11.61 -8.07 -30.97
N ARG A 451 12.70 -8.56 -30.38
CA ARG A 451 14.06 -8.28 -30.84
C ARG A 451 14.32 -8.84 -32.25
N GLU A 452 13.95 -10.10 -32.48
CA GLU A 452 14.09 -10.73 -33.81
C GLU A 452 13.21 -10.03 -34.86
N GLN A 453 12.02 -9.57 -34.45
CA GLN A 453 11.09 -8.88 -35.33
C GLN A 453 11.66 -7.56 -35.87
N ILE A 454 12.50 -6.83 -35.10
CA ILE A 454 13.14 -5.60 -35.56
C ILE A 454 13.97 -5.87 -36.82
N SER A 455 14.81 -6.90 -36.80
CA SER A 455 15.68 -7.22 -37.98
C SER A 455 14.85 -7.70 -39.16
N ALA A 456 13.79 -8.46 -38.95
CA ALA A 456 12.89 -8.95 -39.98
C ALA A 456 12.10 -7.81 -40.65
N THR A 457 11.57 -6.87 -39.87
CA THR A 457 10.81 -5.73 -40.39
C THR A 457 11.72 -4.74 -41.12
N ALA A 458 12.96 -4.51 -40.63
CA ALA A 458 13.94 -3.70 -41.33
C ALA A 458 14.31 -4.28 -42.70
N ALA A 459 14.52 -5.60 -42.80
CA ALA A 459 14.75 -6.29 -44.07
C ALA A 459 13.50 -6.16 -45.00
N THR A 460 12.31 -6.34 -44.47
CA THR A 460 11.06 -6.15 -45.24
C THR A 460 10.95 -4.74 -45.79
N ARG A 461 11.21 -3.71 -44.98
CA ARG A 461 11.18 -2.31 -45.43
C ARG A 461 12.17 -2.06 -46.58
N ASN A 462 13.40 -2.56 -46.45
CA ASN A 462 14.40 -2.42 -47.49
C ASN A 462 13.95 -3.05 -48.83
N PHE A 463 13.38 -4.24 -48.80
CA PHE A 463 12.88 -4.90 -50.02
C PHE A 463 11.63 -4.22 -50.60
N GLN A 464 10.73 -3.69 -49.77
CA GLN A 464 9.57 -2.92 -50.23
C GLN A 464 10.00 -1.57 -50.85
N GLU A 465 11.04 -0.94 -50.32
CA GLU A 465 11.65 0.27 -50.90
C GLU A 465 12.20 0.00 -52.29
N GLU A 466 12.95 -1.10 -52.47
CA GLU A 466 13.47 -1.51 -53.76
C GLU A 466 12.35 -1.88 -54.75
N LYS A 467 11.28 -2.55 -54.28
CA LYS A 467 10.10 -2.86 -55.08
C LYS A 467 9.40 -1.58 -55.56
N LEU A 468 9.19 -0.61 -54.66
CA LEU A 468 8.59 0.68 -55.02
C LEU A 468 9.46 1.40 -56.07
N ARG A 469 10.78 1.45 -55.88
CA ARG A 469 11.71 2.04 -56.83
C ARG A 469 11.60 1.36 -58.20
N ALA A 470 11.60 0.04 -58.24
CA ALA A 470 11.51 -0.73 -59.48
C ALA A 470 10.17 -0.50 -60.22
N GLU A 471 9.03 -0.48 -59.48
CA GLU A 471 7.72 -0.22 -60.10
C GLU A 471 7.58 1.23 -60.60
N THR A 472 8.16 2.20 -59.89
CA THR A 472 8.21 3.61 -60.33
C THR A 472 9.01 3.76 -61.62
N GLU A 473 10.19 3.12 -61.75
CA GLU A 473 10.99 3.15 -62.97
C GLU A 473 10.30 2.44 -64.15
N LYS A 474 9.65 1.28 -63.91
CA LYS A 474 8.81 0.64 -64.94
C LYS A 474 7.65 1.51 -65.39
N PHE A 475 6.99 2.21 -64.50
CA PHE A 475 5.92 3.14 -64.81
C PHE A 475 6.42 4.30 -65.65
N ARG A 476 7.61 4.85 -65.36
CA ARG A 476 8.23 5.92 -66.12
C ARG A 476 8.52 5.55 -67.56
N VAL A 477 8.83 4.28 -67.84
CA VAL A 477 9.10 3.78 -69.20
C VAL A 477 7.86 3.09 -69.82
N GLY A 478 6.66 3.26 -69.27
CA GLY A 478 5.39 2.73 -69.78
C GLY A 478 5.20 1.22 -69.63
N LYS A 479 5.94 0.54 -68.73
CA LYS A 479 5.89 -0.90 -68.48
C LYS A 479 5.16 -1.30 -67.20
N SER A 480 4.58 -0.33 -66.47
CA SER A 480 3.75 -0.52 -65.28
C SER A 480 2.57 0.48 -65.29
N THR A 481 1.66 0.36 -64.36
CA THR A 481 0.46 1.23 -64.22
C THR A 481 0.55 2.02 -62.90
N SER A 482 -0.18 3.16 -62.82
CA SER A 482 -0.28 3.94 -61.58
C SER A 482 -0.83 3.10 -60.42
N LEU A 483 -1.73 2.14 -60.71
CA LEU A 483 -2.24 1.19 -59.69
C LEU A 483 -1.16 0.36 -59.03
N LEU A 484 -0.22 -0.21 -59.83
CA LEU A 484 0.88 -1.02 -59.30
C LEU A 484 1.90 -0.20 -58.50
N VAL A 485 2.18 1.05 -58.94
CA VAL A 485 3.00 1.99 -58.18
C VAL A 485 2.32 2.34 -56.86
N GLY A 486 1.02 2.67 -56.87
CA GLY A 486 0.24 2.92 -55.64
C GLY A 486 0.23 1.73 -54.69
N GLN A 487 0.11 0.50 -55.21
CA GLN A 487 0.23 -0.72 -54.37
C GLN A 487 1.60 -0.83 -53.72
N ALA A 488 2.69 -0.66 -54.50
CA ALA A 488 4.05 -0.72 -54.00
C ALA A 488 4.32 0.38 -52.95
N GLN A 489 3.75 1.58 -53.14
CA GLN A 489 3.82 2.67 -52.18
C GLN A 489 3.10 2.33 -50.86
N ARG A 490 1.89 1.80 -50.92
CA ARG A 490 1.16 1.34 -49.71
C ARG A 490 1.92 0.26 -48.95
N ASP A 491 2.48 -0.74 -49.69
CA ASP A 491 3.28 -1.82 -49.11
C ASP A 491 4.53 -1.26 -48.42
N PHE A 492 5.18 -0.27 -49.01
CA PHE A 492 6.35 0.39 -48.45
C PHE A 492 5.98 1.19 -47.16
N VAL A 493 4.95 2.02 -47.22
CA VAL A 493 4.45 2.75 -46.02
C VAL A 493 4.06 1.80 -44.89
N ALA A 494 3.35 0.72 -45.20
CA ALA A 494 3.01 -0.29 -44.20
C ALA A 494 4.25 -0.94 -43.56
N SER A 495 5.33 -1.19 -44.39
CA SER A 495 6.59 -1.75 -43.90
C SER A 495 7.39 -0.75 -43.03
N GLN A 496 7.35 0.54 -43.34
CA GLN A 496 7.95 1.59 -42.50
C GLN A 496 7.26 1.67 -41.13
N ILE A 497 5.92 1.63 -41.13
CA ILE A 497 5.15 1.62 -39.87
C ILE A 497 5.43 0.35 -39.08
N ALA A 498 5.50 -0.82 -39.73
CA ALA A 498 5.80 -2.10 -39.05
C ALA A 498 7.21 -2.09 -38.39
N GLU A 499 8.20 -1.46 -39.03
CA GLU A 499 9.57 -1.32 -38.50
C GLU A 499 9.58 -0.48 -37.22
N ILE A 500 9.00 0.74 -37.23
CA ILE A 500 8.94 1.59 -36.04
C ILE A 500 8.08 0.97 -34.91
N GLN A 501 7.01 0.27 -35.29
CA GLN A 501 6.17 -0.48 -34.34
C GLN A 501 6.94 -1.61 -33.66
N ALA A 502 7.81 -2.34 -34.41
CA ALA A 502 8.64 -3.41 -33.84
C ALA A 502 9.61 -2.87 -32.80
N VAL A 503 10.23 -1.69 -33.05
CA VAL A 503 11.10 -1.02 -32.08
C VAL A 503 10.34 -0.62 -30.82
N ALA A 504 9.18 0.04 -30.96
CA ALA A 504 8.35 0.42 -29.83
C ALA A 504 7.89 -0.81 -29.01
N ASN A 505 7.48 -1.90 -29.68
CA ASN A 505 7.07 -3.13 -29.02
C ASN A 505 8.23 -3.78 -28.25
N TYR A 506 9.44 -3.77 -28.77
CA TYR A 506 10.62 -4.29 -28.08
C TYR A 506 10.90 -3.50 -26.79
N LEU A 507 10.89 -2.17 -26.85
CA LEU A 507 11.11 -1.31 -25.69
C LEU A 507 10.04 -1.52 -24.62
N LYS A 508 8.78 -1.62 -25.02
CA LYS A 508 7.67 -1.92 -24.10
C LYS A 508 7.79 -3.32 -23.51
N ALA A 509 8.16 -4.33 -24.29
CA ALA A 509 8.36 -5.70 -23.80
C ALA A 509 9.47 -5.77 -22.74
N LEU A 510 10.55 -5.01 -22.90
CA LEU A 510 11.62 -4.91 -21.90
C LEU A 510 11.11 -4.31 -20.58
N VAL A 511 10.35 -3.23 -20.66
CA VAL A 511 9.77 -2.59 -19.47
C VAL A 511 8.81 -3.56 -18.75
N THR A 512 7.98 -4.26 -19.50
CA THR A 512 7.07 -5.30 -18.96
C THR A 512 7.84 -6.43 -18.29
N LEU A 513 8.94 -6.92 -18.89
CA LEU A 513 9.79 -7.94 -18.27
C LEU A 513 10.36 -7.45 -16.94
N TYR A 514 10.90 -6.24 -16.88
CA TYR A 514 11.48 -5.68 -15.65
C TYR A 514 10.44 -5.43 -14.56
N ARG A 515 9.20 -5.05 -14.93
CA ARG A 515 8.10 -4.98 -13.97
C ARG A 515 7.72 -6.36 -13.44
N LEU A 516 7.57 -7.35 -14.32
CA LEU A 516 7.23 -8.73 -13.91
C LEU A 516 8.35 -9.39 -13.10
N GLU A 517 9.57 -8.93 -13.25
CA GLU A 517 10.73 -9.29 -12.42
C GLU A 517 10.72 -8.55 -11.07
N GLY A 518 9.99 -7.43 -10.95
CA GLY A 518 9.99 -6.56 -9.76
C GLY A 518 11.26 -5.73 -9.59
N SER A 519 12.02 -5.54 -10.67
CA SER A 519 13.28 -4.79 -10.68
C SER A 519 13.19 -3.43 -11.38
N LEU A 520 12.03 -3.08 -11.96
CA LEU A 520 11.87 -1.89 -12.81
C LEU A 520 12.27 -0.60 -12.08
N LEU A 521 11.83 -0.40 -10.86
CA LEU A 521 12.19 0.76 -10.03
C LEU A 521 13.69 0.86 -9.81
N GLN A 522 14.32 -0.26 -9.42
CA GLN A 522 15.77 -0.31 -9.16
C GLN A 522 16.58 -0.01 -10.43
N ARG A 523 16.17 -0.54 -11.58
CA ARG A 523 16.81 -0.28 -12.87
C ARG A 523 16.69 1.17 -13.33
N ARG A 524 15.67 1.89 -12.86
CA ARG A 524 15.48 3.33 -13.11
C ARG A 524 16.09 4.21 -12.01
N GLY A 525 16.78 3.64 -11.02
CA GLY A 525 17.40 4.37 -9.92
C GLY A 525 16.41 5.00 -8.96
N LEU A 526 15.18 4.46 -8.88
CA LEU A 526 14.12 4.96 -8.03
C LEU A 526 14.00 4.11 -6.77
N ALA A 527 13.88 4.78 -5.62
CA ALA A 527 13.60 4.13 -4.35
C ALA A 527 12.09 4.15 -4.05
N ALA A 528 11.58 3.02 -3.55
CA ALA A 528 10.21 2.91 -3.04
C ALA A 528 10.20 2.05 -1.77
N PRO A 529 9.23 2.22 -0.87
CA PRO A 529 9.02 1.33 0.28
C PRO A 529 8.94 -0.14 -0.15
N GLY A 530 9.18 -1.08 0.76
CA GLY A 530 9.11 -2.51 0.45
C GLY A 530 10.26 -3.02 -0.44
N ALA A 531 11.45 -2.42 -0.35
CA ALA A 531 12.60 -2.82 -1.16
C ALA A 531 13.25 -4.12 -0.71
N GLU A 532 13.15 -4.48 0.58
CA GLU A 532 13.80 -5.66 1.15
C GLU A 532 12.95 -6.92 0.97
N PRO A 533 13.52 -8.02 0.48
CA PRO A 533 12.78 -9.27 0.33
C PRO A 533 12.45 -9.90 1.69
N ILE A 534 11.23 -10.36 1.85
CA ILE A 534 10.78 -11.07 3.05
C ILE A 534 11.26 -12.52 3.02
N THR A 535 11.99 -12.93 4.05
CA THR A 535 12.39 -14.33 4.26
C THR A 535 11.40 -15.02 5.19
N LEU A 536 10.99 -16.24 4.84
CA LEU A 536 10.29 -17.15 5.73
C LEU A 536 11.35 -18.04 6.39
N ASN A 537 11.60 -17.84 7.69
CA ASN A 537 12.41 -18.78 8.43
C ASN A 537 11.62 -20.08 8.62
N GLU A 538 12.16 -21.18 8.15
CA GLU A 538 11.53 -22.51 8.29
C GLU A 538 11.53 -23.04 9.74
N ARG A 539 12.05 -22.27 10.71
CA ARG A 539 12.30 -22.72 12.10
C ARG A 539 11.84 -21.69 13.16
N GLU A 540 10.58 -21.25 13.12
CA GLU A 540 10.00 -20.60 14.31
C GLU A 540 8.59 -21.17 14.63
#